data_89fd31ff505213d26ace9863003d79b4
#
_entry.id   89fd31ff505213d26ace9863003d79b4
#
_cell.length_a   1.000
_cell.length_b   1.000
_cell.length_c   1.000
_cell.angle_alpha   90.00
_cell.angle_beta   90.00
_cell.angle_gamma   90.00
#
_symmetry.space_group_name_H-M   'P 1'
#
loop_
_entity.id
_entity.type
_entity.pdbx_description
1 polymer ?
#
loop_
_entity_poly.entity_id
_entity_poly.type
_entity_poly.pdbx_seq_one_letter_code
_entity_poly.pdbx_strand_id
1 'polypeptide(L)'
;DLIKRQKVKISKELPSMYSRVSWISDIPKNFNGIIIANEVVDSMPFERFKKVDDKLFQVNVGTDKKKLVYKLKEADKEFYNYIKFIEKQTGSILPNNYISEVSFKAKTWIKNIAENMNKGMLLIIDYGVSRNEYYSQMKNRGWLQCYFKHHMHDEPLIFPGIQDITTWVDFSLLAETALNNGMEVNAYLNQAQFIMNNGIEEEFEDFENLNIKDQITLTKQVKLLTMPDKMGYTFKCLLLTKNFSSKHIIHHNGDRSYAL
;
A
#
# COMPACT_ATOMS: atom_id res chain seq x y z
N ASP A 1 5.47 22.52 5.68
CA ASP A 1 6.27 23.01 4.54
C ASP A 1 5.76 22.50 3.19
N LEU A 2 5.42 21.21 3.06
CA LEU A 2 4.90 20.61 1.81
C LEU A 2 3.61 21.30 1.33
N ILE A 3 2.61 21.47 2.20
CA ILE A 3 1.34 22.16 1.87
C ILE A 3 1.62 23.57 1.33
N LYS A 4 2.54 24.31 1.94
CA LYS A 4 2.90 25.67 1.47
C LYS A 4 3.48 25.63 0.05
N ARG A 5 4.36 24.68 -0.23
CA ARG A 5 4.95 24.49 -1.58
C ARG A 5 3.90 24.10 -2.61
N GLN A 6 2.98 23.20 -2.26
CA GLN A 6 1.87 22.80 -3.13
C GLN A 6 0.96 23.98 -3.45
N LYS A 7 0.57 24.79 -2.44
CA LYS A 7 -0.24 26.00 -2.62
C LYS A 7 0.41 26.96 -3.59
N VAL A 8 1.70 27.25 -3.40
CA VAL A 8 2.45 28.15 -4.29
C VAL A 8 2.50 27.59 -5.72
N LYS A 9 2.78 26.31 -5.87
CA LYS A 9 2.86 25.67 -7.18
C LYS A 9 1.51 25.74 -7.93
N ILE A 10 0.43 25.32 -7.29
CA ILE A 10 -0.91 25.30 -7.91
C ILE A 10 -1.38 26.73 -8.24
N SER A 11 -1.19 27.70 -7.33
CA SER A 11 -1.58 29.08 -7.60
C SER A 11 -0.82 29.70 -8.77
N LYS A 12 0.41 29.28 -9.03
CA LYS A 12 1.25 29.76 -10.13
C LYS A 12 0.96 29.03 -11.45
N GLU A 13 0.87 27.71 -11.41
CA GLU A 13 0.79 26.88 -12.63
C GLU A 13 -0.66 26.66 -13.09
N LEU A 14 -1.62 26.62 -12.15
CA LEU A 14 -3.04 26.35 -12.41
C LEU A 14 -3.96 27.30 -11.61
N PRO A 15 -3.88 28.62 -11.82
CA PRO A 15 -4.60 29.62 -11.00
C PRO A 15 -6.11 29.44 -11.03
N SER A 16 -6.69 29.02 -12.16
CA SER A 16 -8.13 28.77 -12.30
C SER A 16 -8.63 27.57 -11.49
N MET A 17 -7.75 26.65 -11.13
CA MET A 17 -8.08 25.46 -10.35
C MET A 17 -7.85 25.66 -8.84
N TYR A 18 -7.13 26.71 -8.44
CA TYR A 18 -6.72 26.91 -7.04
C TYR A 18 -7.90 26.96 -6.07
N SER A 19 -9.00 27.61 -6.44
CA SER A 19 -10.21 27.69 -5.62
C SER A 19 -10.94 26.34 -5.41
N ARG A 20 -10.62 25.33 -6.23
CA ARG A 20 -11.19 23.98 -6.14
C ARG A 20 -10.36 23.02 -5.29
N VAL A 21 -9.17 23.46 -4.83
CA VAL A 21 -8.26 22.62 -4.05
C VAL A 21 -8.36 22.95 -2.59
N SER A 22 -8.60 21.94 -1.76
CA SER A 22 -8.62 22.04 -0.31
C SER A 22 -7.64 21.06 0.30
N TRP A 23 -6.89 21.53 1.31
CA TRP A 23 -6.01 20.68 2.13
C TRP A 23 -6.75 20.31 3.41
N ILE A 24 -6.98 19.05 3.60
CA ILE A 24 -7.74 18.53 4.74
C ILE A 24 -6.84 17.65 5.62
N SER A 25 -7.11 17.60 6.92
CA SER A 25 -6.46 16.69 7.88
C SER A 25 -7.20 15.37 8.03
N ASP A 26 -8.51 15.40 7.81
CA ASP A 26 -9.39 14.27 8.02
C ASP A 26 -10.39 14.14 6.87
N ILE A 27 -10.89 12.94 6.65
CA ILE A 27 -11.91 12.69 5.64
C ILE A 27 -13.24 13.31 6.11
N PRO A 28 -13.89 14.12 5.27
CA PRO A 28 -15.18 14.71 5.62
C PRO A 28 -16.23 13.64 5.90
N LYS A 29 -17.08 13.87 6.91
CA LYS A 29 -18.23 13.01 7.18
C LYS A 29 -19.19 13.01 5.98
N ASN A 30 -19.79 11.84 5.71
CA ASN A 30 -20.69 11.63 4.57
C ASN A 30 -20.05 11.98 3.22
N PHE A 31 -18.76 11.68 3.09
CA PHE A 31 -18.01 11.94 1.86
C PHE A 31 -18.62 11.21 0.66
N ASN A 32 -18.81 11.93 -0.44
CA ASN A 32 -19.21 11.38 -1.72
C ASN A 32 -18.12 11.71 -2.75
N GLY A 33 -17.48 10.69 -3.33
CA GLY A 33 -16.42 10.93 -4.30
C GLY A 33 -15.45 9.78 -4.45
N ILE A 34 -14.28 10.11 -5.00
CA ILE A 34 -13.20 9.17 -5.28
C ILE A 34 -12.02 9.50 -4.39
N ILE A 35 -11.44 8.48 -3.77
CA ILE A 35 -10.18 8.56 -3.04
C ILE A 35 -9.13 7.76 -3.83
N ILE A 36 -7.98 8.36 -4.10
CA ILE A 36 -6.84 7.69 -4.72
C ILE A 36 -5.69 7.71 -3.72
N ALA A 37 -5.15 6.54 -3.40
CA ALA A 37 -4.02 6.34 -2.52
C ALA A 37 -2.92 5.59 -3.27
N ASN A 38 -1.92 6.33 -3.76
CA ASN A 38 -0.76 5.77 -4.43
C ASN A 38 0.45 5.86 -3.52
N GLU A 39 1.05 4.72 -3.19
CA GLU A 39 2.17 4.62 -2.25
C GLU A 39 1.88 5.37 -0.93
N VAL A 40 0.80 4.99 -0.28
CA VAL A 40 0.34 5.58 0.98
C VAL A 40 0.40 4.54 2.11
N VAL A 41 0.00 3.32 1.81
CA VAL A 41 -0.15 2.28 2.83
C VAL A 41 1.21 1.68 3.23
N ASP A 42 2.13 1.55 2.29
CA ASP A 42 3.49 1.05 2.50
C ASP A 42 4.28 1.84 3.52
N SER A 43 4.04 3.17 3.57
CA SER A 43 4.70 4.10 4.47
C SER A 43 4.00 4.27 5.84
N MET A 44 2.85 3.61 6.03
CA MET A 44 2.14 3.67 7.31
C MET A 44 2.89 2.92 8.41
N PRO A 45 2.84 3.39 9.67
CA PRO A 45 3.42 2.67 10.78
C PRO A 45 2.94 1.23 10.88
N PHE A 46 3.87 0.34 11.10
CA PHE A 46 3.64 -1.09 11.27
C PHE A 46 4.32 -1.60 12.55
N GLU A 47 3.84 -2.72 13.06
CA GLU A 47 4.45 -3.45 14.15
C GLU A 47 5.17 -4.67 13.59
N ARG A 48 6.41 -4.86 14.00
CA ARG A 48 7.23 -6.01 13.62
C ARG A 48 7.20 -7.05 14.73
N PHE A 49 7.08 -8.31 14.37
CA PHE A 49 7.10 -9.40 15.33
C PHE A 49 8.11 -10.50 14.97
N LYS A 50 8.49 -11.23 15.98
CA LYS A 50 9.34 -12.42 15.85
C LYS A 50 8.72 -13.57 16.62
N LYS A 51 8.63 -14.75 15.99
CA LYS A 51 8.30 -16.00 16.68
C LYS A 51 9.58 -16.67 17.14
N VAL A 52 9.67 -16.99 18.42
CA VAL A 52 10.78 -17.75 19.01
C VAL A 52 10.16 -18.91 19.77
N ASP A 53 10.43 -20.10 19.30
CA ASP A 53 9.76 -21.32 19.74
C ASP A 53 8.22 -21.17 19.65
N ASP A 54 7.49 -21.36 20.71
CA ASP A 54 6.03 -21.17 20.73
C ASP A 54 5.58 -19.77 21.19
N LYS A 55 6.54 -18.87 21.44
CA LYS A 55 6.27 -17.50 21.90
C LYS A 55 6.36 -16.49 20.77
N LEU A 56 5.50 -15.48 20.86
CA LEU A 56 5.51 -14.32 19.98
C LEU A 56 6.07 -13.11 20.71
N PHE A 57 6.96 -12.38 20.03
CA PHE A 57 7.58 -11.17 20.54
C PHE A 57 7.34 -10.01 19.55
N GLN A 58 6.99 -8.86 20.06
CA GLN A 58 7.08 -7.60 19.31
C GLN A 58 8.53 -7.15 19.25
N VAL A 59 8.98 -6.75 18.07
CA VAL A 59 10.34 -6.24 17.85
C VAL A 59 10.31 -4.73 18.00
N ASN A 60 10.67 -4.26 19.17
CA ASN A 60 10.73 -2.85 19.50
C ASN A 60 12.14 -2.29 19.27
N VAL A 61 12.22 -0.95 19.19
CA VAL A 61 13.49 -0.22 19.15
C VAL A 61 13.74 0.40 20.52
N GLY A 62 14.93 0.20 21.02
CA GLY A 62 15.40 0.84 22.25
C GLY A 62 16.80 1.42 22.07
N THR A 63 17.40 1.87 23.16
CA THR A 63 18.78 2.40 23.15
C THR A 63 19.69 1.56 24.04
N ASP A 64 20.91 1.37 23.59
CA ASP A 64 22.04 0.87 24.37
C ASP A 64 23.27 1.74 24.06
N LYS A 65 23.86 2.36 25.10
CA LYS A 65 25.05 3.22 24.96
C LYS A 65 24.97 4.23 23.81
N LYS A 66 23.81 4.90 23.65
CA LYS A 66 23.51 5.87 22.58
C LYS A 66 23.34 5.27 21.17
N LYS A 67 23.29 3.94 21.02
CA LYS A 67 22.95 3.29 19.76
C LYS A 67 21.54 2.76 19.82
N LEU A 68 20.83 2.82 18.67
CA LEU A 68 19.56 2.14 18.51
C LEU A 68 19.79 0.64 18.43
N VAL A 69 18.97 -0.12 19.15
CA VAL A 69 19.03 -1.60 19.18
C VAL A 69 17.62 -2.17 19.17
N TYR A 70 17.48 -3.36 18.63
CA TYR A 70 16.23 -4.11 18.76
C TYR A 70 16.08 -4.66 20.17
N LYS A 71 14.86 -4.57 20.69
CA LYS A 71 14.44 -5.17 21.95
C LYS A 71 13.20 -6.01 21.74
N LEU A 72 13.26 -7.25 22.12
CA LEU A 72 12.10 -8.15 22.09
C LEU A 72 11.27 -7.93 23.34
N LYS A 73 9.97 -7.69 23.17
CA LYS A 73 8.95 -7.64 24.20
C LYS A 73 7.94 -8.73 23.92
N GLU A 74 7.60 -9.57 24.89
CA GLU A 74 6.56 -10.58 24.72
C GLU A 74 5.27 -9.92 24.25
N ALA A 75 4.65 -10.48 23.22
CA ALA A 75 3.43 -9.95 22.62
C ALA A 75 2.30 -9.96 23.64
N ASP A 76 1.51 -8.87 23.68
CA ASP A 76 0.29 -8.88 24.46
C ASP A 76 -0.76 -9.85 23.89
N LYS A 77 -1.83 -10.07 24.65
CA LYS A 77 -2.87 -11.03 24.29
C LYS A 77 -3.57 -10.68 22.96
N GLU A 78 -3.77 -9.38 22.68
CA GLU A 78 -4.46 -8.94 21.47
C GLU A 78 -3.59 -9.21 20.24
N PHE A 79 -2.32 -8.83 20.30
CA PHE A 79 -1.35 -9.10 19.23
C PHE A 79 -1.18 -10.61 19.01
N TYR A 80 -1.01 -11.38 20.08
CA TYR A 80 -0.91 -12.84 20.00
C TYR A 80 -2.12 -13.46 19.30
N ASN A 81 -3.33 -13.08 19.68
CA ASN A 81 -4.55 -13.59 19.08
C ASN A 81 -4.66 -13.23 17.60
N TYR A 82 -4.20 -12.04 17.21
CA TYR A 82 -4.18 -11.63 15.82
C TYR A 82 -3.22 -12.49 14.98
N ILE A 83 -2.03 -12.78 15.47
CA ILE A 83 -1.10 -13.68 14.76
C ILE A 83 -1.65 -15.10 14.68
N LYS A 84 -2.32 -15.59 15.73
CA LYS A 84 -3.02 -16.89 15.68
C LYS A 84 -4.17 -16.90 14.68
N PHE A 85 -4.87 -15.79 14.53
CA PHE A 85 -5.86 -15.63 13.48
C PHE A 85 -5.21 -15.73 12.09
N ILE A 86 -4.06 -15.07 11.86
CA ILE A 86 -3.30 -15.19 10.60
C ILE A 86 -2.92 -16.65 10.33
N GLU A 87 -2.32 -17.35 11.30
CA GLU A 87 -1.96 -18.77 11.15
C GLU A 87 -3.18 -19.64 10.77
N LYS A 88 -4.34 -19.36 11.36
CA LYS A 88 -5.59 -20.04 11.03
C LYS A 88 -6.08 -19.74 9.61
N GLN A 89 -6.03 -18.47 9.19
CA GLN A 89 -6.49 -18.05 7.87
C GLN A 89 -5.60 -18.60 6.75
N THR A 90 -4.29 -18.60 6.95
CA THR A 90 -3.32 -19.13 5.97
C THR A 90 -3.22 -20.66 5.99
N GLY A 91 -3.82 -21.32 7.00
CA GLY A 91 -3.66 -22.77 7.20
C GLY A 91 -2.22 -23.19 7.51
N SER A 92 -1.34 -22.26 7.86
CA SER A 92 0.09 -22.49 8.02
C SER A 92 0.59 -21.94 9.35
N ILE A 93 1.27 -22.81 10.13
CA ILE A 93 1.94 -22.38 11.36
C ILE A 93 3.26 -21.71 10.99
N LEU A 94 3.46 -20.49 11.49
CA LEU A 94 4.70 -19.75 11.27
C LEU A 94 5.89 -20.47 11.92
N PRO A 95 7.01 -20.64 11.21
CA PRO A 95 8.16 -21.39 11.74
C PRO A 95 8.89 -20.62 12.85
N ASN A 96 9.78 -21.34 13.56
CA ASN A 96 10.66 -20.71 14.54
C ASN A 96 11.59 -19.67 13.87
N ASN A 97 11.87 -18.59 14.57
CA ASN A 97 12.62 -17.43 14.09
C ASN A 97 11.97 -16.67 12.93
N TYR A 98 10.68 -16.89 12.65
CA TYR A 98 9.92 -16.13 11.68
C TYR A 98 9.78 -14.67 12.11
N ILE A 99 10.06 -13.77 11.18
CA ILE A 99 9.89 -12.32 11.36
C ILE A 99 8.93 -11.84 10.29
N SER A 100 7.98 -10.97 10.66
CA SER A 100 7.12 -10.26 9.71
C SER A 100 6.52 -9.02 10.36
N GLU A 101 5.66 -8.33 9.61
CA GLU A 101 5.07 -7.05 9.98
C GLU A 101 3.54 -7.13 9.97
N VAL A 102 2.89 -6.25 10.75
CA VAL A 102 1.43 -6.02 10.76
C VAL A 102 1.19 -4.53 10.84
N SER A 103 0.38 -3.97 9.93
CA SER A 103 -0.01 -2.56 10.00
C SER A 103 -1.43 -2.38 10.56
N PHE A 104 -1.57 -2.25 11.87
CA PHE A 104 -2.85 -1.87 12.49
C PHE A 104 -3.26 -0.43 12.14
N LYS A 105 -2.31 0.41 11.75
CA LYS A 105 -2.61 1.77 11.25
C LYS A 105 -3.32 1.73 9.91
N ALA A 106 -2.90 0.87 8.98
CA ALA A 106 -3.59 0.67 7.72
C ALA A 106 -5.03 0.16 7.94
N LYS A 107 -5.21 -0.81 8.85
CA LYS A 107 -6.53 -1.28 9.26
C LYS A 107 -7.41 -0.14 9.78
N THR A 108 -6.88 0.69 10.70
CA THR A 108 -7.61 1.83 11.26
C THR A 108 -7.93 2.87 10.20
N TRP A 109 -7.03 3.10 9.26
CA TRP A 109 -7.21 4.05 8.16
C TRP A 109 -8.33 3.61 7.21
N ILE A 110 -8.36 2.34 6.79
CA ILE A 110 -9.46 1.79 5.97
C ILE A 110 -10.79 1.92 6.70
N LYS A 111 -10.83 1.56 7.99
CA LYS A 111 -12.04 1.69 8.81
C LYS A 111 -12.54 3.13 8.83
N ASN A 112 -11.65 4.11 9.05
CA ASN A 112 -12.01 5.52 9.06
C ASN A 112 -12.57 5.99 7.71
N ILE A 113 -11.98 5.55 6.59
CA ILE A 113 -12.52 5.83 5.25
C ILE A 113 -13.93 5.24 5.12
N ALA A 114 -14.09 3.98 5.45
CA ALA A 114 -15.37 3.28 5.32
C ALA A 114 -16.49 3.94 6.17
N GLU A 115 -16.17 4.37 7.40
CA GLU A 115 -17.12 5.04 8.29
C GLU A 115 -17.53 6.42 7.80
N ASN A 116 -16.63 7.17 7.17
CA ASN A 116 -16.89 8.54 6.71
C ASN A 116 -17.37 8.62 5.25
N MET A 117 -17.13 7.60 4.43
CA MET A 117 -17.64 7.55 3.06
C MET A 117 -19.13 7.17 3.06
N ASN A 118 -19.97 7.97 2.40
CA ASN A 118 -21.37 7.65 2.14
C ASN A 118 -21.52 6.95 0.79
N LYS A 119 -20.89 7.50 -0.27
CA LYS A 119 -20.97 6.94 -1.63
C LYS A 119 -19.68 7.23 -2.39
N GLY A 120 -19.10 6.22 -3.02
CA GLY A 120 -17.92 6.44 -3.85
C GLY A 120 -16.98 5.25 -3.93
N MET A 121 -15.74 5.52 -4.30
CA MET A 121 -14.72 4.48 -4.40
C MET A 121 -13.39 4.92 -3.78
N LEU A 122 -12.61 3.93 -3.36
CA LEU A 122 -11.22 4.04 -2.95
C LEU A 122 -10.37 3.15 -3.86
N LEU A 123 -9.43 3.76 -4.56
CA LEU A 123 -8.41 3.07 -5.34
C LEU A 123 -7.09 3.14 -4.57
N ILE A 124 -6.55 1.98 -4.20
CA ILE A 124 -5.25 1.85 -3.57
C ILE A 124 -4.29 1.25 -4.60
N ILE A 125 -3.18 1.93 -4.85
CA ILE A 125 -2.09 1.48 -5.71
C ILE A 125 -0.85 1.41 -4.85
N ASP A 126 -0.35 0.19 -4.60
CA ASP A 126 0.78 -0.01 -3.71
C ASP A 126 1.46 -1.35 -4.00
N TYR A 127 2.69 -1.53 -3.54
CA TYR A 127 3.36 -2.81 -3.64
C TYR A 127 2.99 -3.72 -2.48
N GLY A 128 2.64 -4.95 -2.81
CA GLY A 128 2.15 -5.90 -1.82
C GLY A 128 1.59 -7.18 -2.43
N VAL A 129 1.03 -7.99 -1.56
CA VAL A 129 0.53 -9.32 -1.91
C VAL A 129 -0.69 -9.69 -1.04
N SER A 130 -1.32 -10.82 -1.34
CA SER A 130 -2.35 -11.40 -0.47
C SER A 130 -1.75 -11.94 0.83
N ARG A 131 -2.56 -12.14 1.85
CA ARG A 131 -2.15 -12.68 3.16
C ARG A 131 -1.38 -13.98 3.05
N ASN A 132 -1.81 -14.91 2.18
CA ASN A 132 -1.16 -16.19 2.00
C ASN A 132 0.28 -16.05 1.50
N GLU A 133 0.52 -15.10 0.59
CA GLU A 133 1.86 -14.78 0.10
C GLU A 133 2.65 -13.98 1.14
N TYR A 134 1.99 -13.04 1.82
CA TYR A 134 2.61 -12.14 2.80
C TYR A 134 3.20 -12.92 3.98
N TYR A 135 2.43 -13.86 4.54
CA TYR A 135 2.86 -14.69 5.67
C TYR A 135 3.33 -16.07 5.25
N SER A 136 3.79 -16.25 4.01
CA SER A 136 4.34 -17.53 3.59
C SER A 136 5.61 -17.88 4.39
N GLN A 137 5.83 -19.17 4.66
CA GLN A 137 7.00 -19.63 5.40
C GLN A 137 8.34 -19.28 4.72
N MET A 138 8.32 -19.07 3.40
CA MET A 138 9.50 -18.68 2.63
C MET A 138 9.92 -17.22 2.88
N LYS A 139 9.00 -16.37 3.37
CA LYS A 139 9.22 -14.94 3.68
C LYS A 139 9.53 -14.71 5.17
N ASN A 140 10.43 -15.52 5.73
CA ASN A 140 10.72 -15.59 7.15
C ASN A 140 11.55 -14.41 7.71
N ARG A 141 11.91 -13.42 6.89
CA ARG A 141 12.60 -12.18 7.29
C ARG A 141 11.72 -10.94 7.25
N GLY A 142 10.44 -11.10 6.87
CA GLY A 142 9.50 -10.00 6.69
C GLY A 142 9.67 -9.25 5.38
N TRP A 143 9.02 -8.10 5.31
CA TRP A 143 8.89 -7.26 4.13
C TRP A 143 9.45 -5.85 4.33
N LEU A 144 10.02 -5.55 5.49
CA LEU A 144 10.61 -4.25 5.78
C LEU A 144 11.72 -3.94 4.77
N GLN A 145 11.66 -2.76 4.20
CA GLN A 145 12.67 -2.19 3.29
C GLN A 145 12.97 -0.76 3.69
N CYS A 146 14.23 -0.38 3.53
CA CYS A 146 14.68 0.98 3.78
C CYS A 146 15.30 1.55 2.50
N TYR A 147 15.06 2.84 2.26
CA TYR A 147 15.63 3.54 1.12
C TYR A 147 16.39 4.77 1.59
N PHE A 148 17.67 4.83 1.25
CA PHE A 148 18.50 6.00 1.47
C PHE A 148 19.21 6.38 0.18
N LYS A 149 18.97 7.60 -0.33
CA LYS A 149 19.52 8.09 -1.61
C LYS A 149 19.35 7.09 -2.77
N HIS A 150 18.17 6.52 -2.90
CA HIS A 150 17.79 5.51 -3.90
C HIS A 150 18.49 4.14 -3.76
N HIS A 151 19.20 3.90 -2.67
CA HIS A 151 19.76 2.59 -2.35
C HIS A 151 18.88 1.87 -1.35
N MET A 152 18.45 0.66 -1.72
CA MET A 152 17.64 -0.21 -0.86
C MET A 152 18.55 -0.98 0.11
N HIS A 153 18.08 -1.12 1.36
CA HIS A 153 18.69 -1.98 2.39
C HIS A 153 17.62 -2.40 3.43
N ASP A 154 17.96 -3.32 4.33
CA ASP A 154 17.07 -3.89 5.35
C ASP A 154 17.43 -3.51 6.80
N GLU A 155 18.25 -2.47 6.99
CA GLU A 155 18.79 -2.03 8.29
C GLU A 155 18.17 -0.69 8.74
N PRO A 156 16.97 -0.69 9.36
CA PRO A 156 16.26 0.57 9.66
C PRO A 156 16.92 1.41 10.77
N LEU A 157 17.90 0.87 11.48
CA LEU A 157 18.53 1.58 12.61
C LEU A 157 19.78 2.38 12.23
N ILE A 158 20.28 2.26 10.98
CA ILE A 158 21.56 2.90 10.60
C ILE A 158 21.43 4.38 10.21
N PHE A 159 20.29 4.81 9.66
CA PHE A 159 20.06 6.18 9.21
C PHE A 159 18.78 6.78 9.80
N PRO A 160 18.63 6.83 11.14
CA PRO A 160 17.39 7.26 11.76
C PRO A 160 17.01 8.69 11.37
N GLY A 161 15.79 8.88 10.88
CA GLY A 161 15.24 10.18 10.51
C GLY A 161 15.62 10.72 9.14
N ILE A 162 16.46 10.01 8.36
CA ILE A 162 16.90 10.46 7.03
C ILE A 162 16.75 9.40 5.93
N GLN A 163 16.08 8.31 6.22
CA GLN A 163 15.74 7.24 5.29
C GLN A 163 14.24 6.99 5.28
N ASP A 164 13.72 6.49 4.18
CA ASP A 164 12.36 5.97 4.11
C ASP A 164 12.36 4.54 4.65
N ILE A 165 11.38 4.22 5.50
CA ILE A 165 11.17 2.88 6.04
C ILE A 165 9.78 2.46 5.61
N THR A 166 9.69 1.40 4.83
CA THR A 166 8.47 0.91 4.23
C THR A 166 8.29 -0.58 4.47
N THR A 167 7.09 -1.08 4.29
CA THR A 167 6.79 -2.52 4.25
C THR A 167 5.81 -2.80 3.14
N TRP A 168 5.85 -4.01 2.59
CA TRP A 168 4.84 -4.44 1.65
C TRP A 168 3.46 -4.46 2.31
N VAL A 169 2.43 -4.32 1.49
CA VAL A 169 1.04 -4.25 1.93
C VAL A 169 0.41 -5.64 1.94
N ASP A 170 -0.21 -6.02 3.08
CA ASP A 170 -1.15 -7.13 3.16
C ASP A 170 -2.51 -6.65 2.62
N PHE A 171 -2.77 -6.89 1.33
CA PHE A 171 -4.01 -6.47 0.68
C PHE A 171 -5.24 -7.20 1.22
N SER A 172 -5.08 -8.42 1.75
CA SER A 172 -6.19 -9.13 2.40
C SER A 172 -6.63 -8.43 3.68
N LEU A 173 -5.69 -7.86 4.46
CA LEU A 173 -6.02 -7.04 5.63
C LEU A 173 -6.90 -5.84 5.26
N LEU A 174 -6.55 -5.15 4.15
CA LEU A 174 -7.29 -3.98 3.68
C LEU A 174 -8.69 -4.37 3.20
N ALA A 175 -8.78 -5.40 2.36
CA ALA A 175 -10.03 -5.91 1.81
C ALA A 175 -10.99 -6.38 2.91
N GLU A 176 -10.55 -7.23 3.83
CA GLU A 176 -11.36 -7.70 4.97
C GLU A 176 -11.82 -6.53 5.85
N THR A 177 -10.93 -5.57 6.11
CA THR A 177 -11.32 -4.40 6.91
C THR A 177 -12.40 -3.58 6.21
N ALA A 178 -12.28 -3.39 4.89
CA ALA A 178 -13.27 -2.69 4.08
C ALA A 178 -14.64 -3.42 4.11
N LEU A 179 -14.66 -4.73 3.84
CA LEU A 179 -15.84 -5.58 3.87
C LEU A 179 -16.54 -5.51 5.23
N ASN A 180 -15.79 -5.66 6.32
CA ASN A 180 -16.32 -5.62 7.69
C ASN A 180 -16.89 -4.25 8.10
N ASN A 181 -16.63 -3.20 7.30
CA ASN A 181 -17.13 -1.84 7.53
C ASN A 181 -18.06 -1.36 6.40
N GLY A 182 -18.67 -2.28 5.66
CA GLY A 182 -19.75 -2.00 4.70
C GLY A 182 -19.29 -1.42 3.37
N MET A 183 -18.05 -1.66 2.97
CA MET A 183 -17.58 -1.48 1.61
C MET A 183 -17.59 -2.81 0.84
N GLU A 184 -17.45 -2.74 -0.48
CA GLU A 184 -17.34 -3.89 -1.38
C GLU A 184 -15.96 -3.91 -2.02
N VAL A 185 -15.40 -5.12 -2.22
CA VAL A 185 -14.20 -5.32 -3.04
C VAL A 185 -14.64 -5.51 -4.48
N ASN A 186 -14.29 -4.57 -5.34
CA ASN A 186 -14.69 -4.59 -6.74
C ASN A 186 -13.62 -5.17 -7.66
N ALA A 187 -12.34 -4.98 -7.34
CA ALA A 187 -11.25 -5.59 -8.07
C ALA A 187 -9.95 -5.61 -7.25
N TYR A 188 -9.13 -6.61 -7.52
CA TYR A 188 -7.74 -6.71 -7.09
C TYR A 188 -6.89 -7.16 -8.28
N LEU A 189 -6.08 -6.27 -8.82
CA LEU A 189 -5.36 -6.44 -10.08
C LEU A 189 -3.86 -6.16 -9.89
N ASN A 190 -3.03 -6.75 -10.73
CA ASN A 190 -1.68 -6.23 -10.92
C ASN A 190 -1.75 -4.86 -11.61
N GLN A 191 -0.83 -3.96 -11.31
CA GLN A 191 -0.80 -2.63 -11.91
C GLN A 191 -0.76 -2.68 -13.43
N ALA A 192 0.05 -3.56 -14.02
CA ALA A 192 0.09 -3.73 -15.47
C ALA A 192 -1.30 -4.03 -16.06
N GLN A 193 -2.03 -4.97 -15.44
CA GLN A 193 -3.36 -5.34 -15.90
C GLN A 193 -4.36 -4.20 -15.71
N PHE A 194 -4.29 -3.49 -14.58
CA PHE A 194 -5.13 -2.32 -14.34
C PHE A 194 -4.92 -1.22 -15.38
N ILE A 195 -3.67 -0.89 -15.69
CA ILE A 195 -3.32 0.13 -16.68
C ILE A 195 -3.76 -0.29 -18.08
N MET A 196 -3.50 -1.54 -18.47
CA MET A 196 -3.91 -2.07 -19.79
C MET A 196 -5.42 -2.12 -19.97
N ASN A 197 -6.16 -2.44 -18.92
CA ASN A 197 -7.63 -2.48 -18.97
C ASN A 197 -8.26 -1.09 -19.07
N ASN A 198 -7.52 -0.03 -18.74
CA ASN A 198 -8.07 1.32 -18.59
C ASN A 198 -7.42 2.33 -19.53
N GLY A 199 -7.02 1.89 -20.74
CA GLY A 199 -6.77 2.81 -21.86
C GLY A 199 -5.32 3.26 -22.04
N ILE A 200 -4.32 2.50 -21.58
CA ILE A 200 -2.91 2.86 -21.82
C ILE A 200 -2.60 3.01 -23.32
N GLU A 201 -3.33 2.32 -24.16
CA GLU A 201 -3.18 2.40 -25.63
C GLU A 201 -3.48 3.79 -26.18
N GLU A 202 -4.35 4.57 -25.53
CA GLU A 202 -4.67 5.95 -25.92
C GLU A 202 -3.45 6.86 -25.85
N GLU A 203 -2.51 6.59 -24.95
CA GLU A 203 -1.25 7.34 -24.83
C GLU A 203 -0.31 7.11 -26.04
N PHE A 204 -0.61 6.12 -26.89
CA PHE A 204 0.16 5.81 -28.09
C PHE A 204 -0.50 6.27 -29.39
N GLU A 205 -1.70 6.86 -29.38
CA GLU A 205 -2.40 7.30 -30.59
C GLU A 205 -1.56 8.26 -31.44
N ASP A 206 -0.84 9.19 -30.81
CA ASP A 206 0.03 10.17 -31.47
C ASP A 206 1.53 9.82 -31.40
N PHE A 207 1.86 8.58 -31.04
CA PHE A 207 3.25 8.18 -30.78
C PHE A 207 4.21 8.46 -31.95
N GLU A 208 3.78 8.18 -33.18
CA GLU A 208 4.59 8.38 -34.38
C GLU A 208 4.87 9.88 -34.67
N ASN A 209 4.02 10.77 -34.18
CA ASN A 209 4.16 12.22 -34.34
C ASN A 209 5.08 12.85 -33.28
N LEU A 210 5.42 12.10 -32.23
CA LEU A 210 6.34 12.59 -31.19
C LEU A 210 7.78 12.63 -31.72
N ASN A 211 8.57 13.55 -31.20
CA ASN A 211 10.00 13.52 -31.46
C ASN A 211 10.65 12.28 -30.78
N ILE A 212 11.80 11.86 -31.26
CA ILE A 212 12.49 10.63 -30.82
C ILE A 212 12.72 10.60 -29.32
N LYS A 213 13.04 11.75 -28.69
CA LYS A 213 13.27 11.83 -27.24
C LYS A 213 12.01 11.52 -26.44
N ASP A 214 10.88 12.03 -26.88
CA ASP A 214 9.60 11.81 -26.21
C ASP A 214 9.08 10.38 -26.46
N GLN A 215 9.28 9.83 -27.65
CA GLN A 215 9.01 8.41 -27.92
C GLN A 215 9.79 7.48 -26.98
N ILE A 216 11.10 7.74 -26.80
CA ILE A 216 11.94 6.97 -25.89
C ILE A 216 11.47 7.15 -24.44
N THR A 217 11.09 8.37 -24.06
CA THR A 217 10.64 8.66 -22.69
C THR A 217 9.33 7.94 -22.38
N LEU A 218 8.34 8.05 -23.26
CA LEU A 218 7.05 7.36 -23.12
C LEU A 218 7.24 5.85 -23.05
N THR A 219 8.03 5.28 -23.97
CA THR A 219 8.33 3.84 -23.98
C THR A 219 8.96 3.37 -22.66
N LYS A 220 9.90 4.13 -22.09
CA LYS A 220 10.53 3.82 -20.82
C LYS A 220 9.54 3.88 -19.65
N GLN A 221 8.67 4.90 -19.63
CA GLN A 221 7.64 5.06 -18.60
C GLN A 221 6.65 3.90 -18.62
N VAL A 222 6.13 3.55 -19.80
CA VAL A 222 5.20 2.43 -19.94
C VAL A 222 5.86 1.11 -19.53
N LYS A 223 7.10 0.85 -19.97
CA LYS A 223 7.85 -0.34 -19.53
C LYS A 223 8.04 -0.36 -18.02
N LEU A 224 8.36 0.75 -17.39
CA LEU A 224 8.51 0.82 -15.93
C LEU A 224 7.21 0.44 -15.21
N LEU A 225 6.07 0.95 -15.69
CA LEU A 225 4.77 0.75 -15.06
C LEU A 225 4.17 -0.64 -15.32
N THR A 226 4.51 -1.29 -16.46
CA THR A 226 3.81 -2.50 -16.92
C THR A 226 4.65 -3.77 -16.94
N MET A 227 6.00 -3.69 -16.99
CA MET A 227 6.81 -4.90 -17.06
C MET A 227 6.82 -5.67 -15.74
N PRO A 228 6.77 -7.02 -15.78
CA PRO A 228 6.69 -7.86 -14.58
C PRO A 228 7.88 -7.71 -13.63
N ASP A 229 9.09 -7.50 -14.16
CA ASP A 229 10.33 -7.30 -13.39
C ASP A 229 10.49 -5.87 -12.84
N LYS A 230 9.51 -5.01 -13.10
CA LYS A 230 9.42 -3.63 -12.63
C LYS A 230 8.21 -3.46 -11.71
N MET A 231 7.46 -2.39 -11.91
CA MET A 231 6.28 -2.09 -11.08
C MET A 231 5.04 -2.92 -11.49
N GLY A 232 4.98 -3.41 -12.74
CA GLY A 232 3.77 -3.98 -13.30
C GLY A 232 3.19 -5.16 -12.54
N TYR A 233 4.03 -6.01 -11.92
CA TYR A 233 3.60 -7.18 -11.16
C TYR A 233 3.72 -7.00 -9.65
N THR A 234 4.68 -6.19 -9.20
CA THR A 234 4.93 -5.92 -7.79
C THR A 234 3.85 -5.04 -7.19
N PHE A 235 3.43 -4.03 -7.95
CA PHE A 235 2.33 -3.15 -7.57
C PHE A 235 0.97 -3.80 -7.84
N LYS A 236 0.04 -3.53 -6.95
CA LYS A 236 -1.35 -3.97 -7.02
C LYS A 236 -2.29 -2.79 -6.96
N CYS A 237 -3.42 -2.94 -7.62
CA CYS A 237 -4.54 -2.01 -7.56
C CYS A 237 -5.70 -2.71 -6.85
N LEU A 238 -6.08 -2.20 -5.68
CA LEU A 238 -7.27 -2.65 -4.94
C LEU A 238 -8.34 -1.58 -5.10
N LEU A 239 -9.48 -1.97 -5.66
CA LEU A 239 -10.64 -1.12 -5.83
C LEU A 239 -11.73 -1.50 -4.85
N LEU A 240 -12.05 -0.57 -3.97
CA LEU A 240 -13.10 -0.68 -2.97
C LEU A 240 -14.21 0.33 -3.26
N THR A 241 -15.46 -0.04 -3.07
CA THR A 241 -16.60 0.87 -3.26
C THR A 241 -17.58 0.85 -2.09
N LYS A 242 -18.35 1.91 -1.95
CA LYS A 242 -19.48 2.00 -1.02
C LYS A 242 -20.65 2.67 -1.72
N ASN A 243 -21.80 1.99 -1.75
CA ASN A 243 -23.02 2.49 -2.42
C ASN A 243 -22.77 2.98 -3.86
N PHE A 244 -21.83 2.38 -4.57
CA PHE A 244 -21.36 2.82 -5.88
C PHE A 244 -20.97 1.63 -6.77
N SER A 245 -21.43 1.62 -8.02
CA SER A 245 -21.04 0.61 -8.99
C SER A 245 -19.94 1.14 -9.92
N SER A 246 -18.80 0.48 -9.95
CA SER A 246 -17.66 0.83 -10.83
C SER A 246 -17.73 0.12 -12.19
N LYS A 247 -18.69 -0.77 -12.43
CA LYS A 247 -18.75 -1.66 -13.61
C LYS A 247 -18.65 -0.98 -14.97
N HIS A 248 -19.02 0.29 -15.06
CA HIS A 248 -18.98 1.08 -16.30
C HIS A 248 -17.84 2.11 -16.34
N ILE A 249 -16.99 2.15 -15.31
CA ILE A 249 -15.94 3.16 -15.17
C ILE A 249 -14.57 2.51 -15.22
N ILE A 250 -14.43 1.31 -14.65
CA ILE A 250 -13.17 0.59 -14.57
C ILE A 250 -13.37 -0.83 -15.09
N HIS A 251 -12.52 -1.22 -16.02
CA HIS A 251 -12.50 -2.59 -16.53
C HIS A 251 -11.74 -3.51 -15.58
N HIS A 252 -12.32 -4.67 -15.27
CA HIS A 252 -11.85 -5.60 -14.24
C HIS A 252 -11.29 -6.91 -14.83
N ASN A 253 -10.91 -6.93 -16.09
CA ASN A 253 -10.34 -8.13 -16.71
C ASN A 253 -9.08 -8.57 -15.95
N GLY A 254 -9.03 -9.86 -15.59
CA GLY A 254 -7.93 -10.40 -14.80
C GLY A 254 -8.00 -10.10 -13.30
N ASP A 255 -9.22 -9.80 -12.79
CA ASP A 255 -9.47 -9.63 -11.35
C ASP A 255 -9.06 -10.90 -10.57
N ARG A 256 -8.32 -10.67 -9.48
CA ARG A 256 -7.79 -11.69 -8.59
C ARG A 256 -8.31 -11.53 -7.16
N SER A 257 -9.46 -10.88 -6.97
CA SER A 257 -10.06 -10.66 -5.65
C SER A 257 -10.32 -11.96 -4.88
N TYR A 258 -10.45 -13.08 -5.59
CA TYR A 258 -10.54 -14.42 -5.00
C TYR A 258 -9.26 -14.85 -4.22
N ALA A 259 -8.16 -14.15 -4.38
CA ALA A 259 -6.89 -14.45 -3.69
C ALA A 259 -6.73 -13.68 -2.37
N LEU A 260 -7.67 -12.78 -2.04
CA LEU A 260 -7.62 -11.95 -0.83
C LEU A 260 -8.17 -12.62 0.42
#